data_b22415f58d6cf5807a7f769dcf97ee20
#
_entry.id   b22415f58d6cf5807a7f769dcf97ee20
#
_cell.length_a   1.000
_cell.length_b   1.000
_cell.length_c   1.000
_cell.angle_alpha   90.00
_cell.angle_beta   90.00
_cell.angle_gamma   90.00
#
_symmetry.space_group_name_H-M   'P 1'
#
loop_
_entity.id
_entity.type
_entity.pdbx_description
1 polymer ?
#
loop_
_entity_poly.entity_id
_entity_poly.type
_entity_poly.pdbx_seq_one_letter_code
_entity_poly.pdbx_strand_id
1 'polypeptide(L)'
;MDIQTLDYIIIFGFFAIVLSIGIYVSKKSGKSSSEYFLSGRTMPWWLLGLSMVATTFSTDTPNLVTDLVRTNGVSGNWGWWCFLVTGMLTVFVYAKLWRKSNVKTDLEFYELRYGGKAASFLRKFRAVYLGVIFNVITMSAVTLAAIKIGGVMLGLEPWVTVVAAGLITVIFSALGGFKGVVYSDFLLFFVAMAGAIGAAYYLVNLPEVGGIQAIIENENVKDKLSILPDMSDTKAVITLLVIPLAVQWWSSWYPGGEPGGGGYIAQRMLAAKNENHAIGATFFFNIMHYALRPWPWILVALASLVVYPDIASIHEAFPNVAEDKLGHDLAYSAMLTKLPSGLLGIVLASLVAAYMSTISTQLNWGSSYIVFDFYKQQVNPDATEKQMVNVGRLSTVVLMVLSALLALAMQNAMGIFNLLLSFGAGTGLIFILRWFWWRINAWSEITAMFSSGILAILLETTSLRGFLFNPDTGIFPDWGELPFIMIVTTIIWLTATFVTQPETKDVLRSFYKKIQPGGPGWSKVVDEAEADNADIVDSKEKWSVPSGITAMLLGVVLIYSIMFATGYWIYGETKLALILTAVVVVSGILLIRAWNKIKDSVL
;
A
#
# COMPACT_ATOMS: atom_id res chain seq x y z
N MET A 1 -0.83 23.06 23.51
CA MET A 1 -0.50 21.80 24.22
C MET A 1 0.91 21.92 24.78
N ASP A 2 1.13 21.61 26.04
CA ASP A 2 2.46 21.74 26.66
C ASP A 2 3.16 20.39 26.66
N ILE A 3 4.09 20.20 25.71
CA ILE A 3 4.97 19.03 25.69
C ILE A 3 5.92 19.13 26.89
N GLN A 4 5.94 18.10 27.72
CA GLN A 4 6.77 18.08 28.92
C GLN A 4 8.18 17.52 28.60
N THR A 5 9.12 17.75 29.52
CA THR A 5 10.51 17.29 29.41
C THR A 5 10.60 15.78 29.13
N LEU A 6 9.72 14.98 29.74
CA LEU A 6 9.68 13.52 29.49
C LEU A 6 9.37 13.16 28.06
N ASP A 7 8.43 13.86 27.42
CA ASP A 7 8.06 13.63 26.03
C ASP A 7 9.23 13.94 25.08
N TYR A 8 9.94 15.04 25.31
CA TYR A 8 11.16 15.37 24.56
C TYR A 8 12.24 14.32 24.73
N ILE A 9 12.48 13.81 25.93
CA ILE A 9 13.48 12.76 26.20
C ILE A 9 13.12 11.49 25.39
N ILE A 10 11.84 11.09 25.37
CA ILE A 10 11.38 9.92 24.61
C ILE A 10 11.57 10.14 23.11
N ILE A 11 11.15 11.28 22.56
CA ILE A 11 11.23 11.61 21.14
C ILE A 11 12.70 11.65 20.69
N PHE A 12 13.55 12.40 21.38
CA PHE A 12 14.97 12.53 21.01
C PHE A 12 15.74 11.22 21.23
N GLY A 13 15.45 10.48 22.31
CA GLY A 13 16.02 9.16 22.56
C GLY A 13 15.69 8.17 21.44
N PHE A 14 14.44 8.16 20.99
CA PHE A 14 14.01 7.37 19.85
C PHE A 14 14.77 7.75 18.57
N PHE A 15 14.87 9.04 18.25
CA PHE A 15 15.64 9.50 17.09
C PHE A 15 17.11 9.11 17.14
N ALA A 16 17.75 9.22 18.29
CA ALA A 16 19.13 8.83 18.48
C ALA A 16 19.35 7.33 18.18
N ILE A 17 18.42 6.47 18.60
CA ILE A 17 18.47 5.03 18.32
C ILE A 17 18.32 4.78 16.81
N VAL A 18 17.32 5.38 16.15
CA VAL A 18 17.07 5.19 14.71
C VAL A 18 18.24 5.68 13.86
N LEU A 19 18.81 6.85 14.16
CA LEU A 19 19.98 7.38 13.48
C LEU A 19 21.21 6.48 13.69
N SER A 20 21.39 5.94 14.91
CA SER A 20 22.50 5.01 15.20
C SER A 20 22.41 3.73 14.38
N ILE A 21 21.20 3.17 14.19
CA ILE A 21 20.96 2.04 13.28
C ILE A 21 21.33 2.42 11.85
N GLY A 22 20.86 3.58 11.35
CA GLY A 22 21.18 4.08 10.00
C GLY A 22 22.68 4.19 9.76
N ILE A 23 23.42 4.81 10.69
CA ILE A 23 24.87 4.98 10.61
C ILE A 23 25.61 3.63 10.67
N TYR A 24 25.19 2.72 11.56
CA TYR A 24 25.79 1.39 11.67
C TYR A 24 25.68 0.59 10.37
N VAL A 25 24.48 0.63 9.76
CA VAL A 25 24.20 -0.11 8.52
C VAL A 25 24.83 0.55 7.29
N SER A 26 25.01 1.87 7.28
CA SER A 26 25.54 2.65 6.14
C SER A 26 26.93 2.15 5.68
N LYS A 27 27.74 1.63 6.60
CA LYS A 27 29.10 1.10 6.31
C LYS A 27 29.09 -0.06 5.31
N LYS A 28 27.97 -0.80 5.17
CA LYS A 28 27.81 -1.93 4.26
C LYS A 28 26.99 -1.60 3.02
N SER A 29 25.98 -0.75 3.13
CA SER A 29 25.03 -0.45 2.07
C SER A 29 25.63 0.31 0.87
N GLY A 30 26.70 1.07 1.06
CA GLY A 30 27.35 1.83 -0.02
C GLY A 30 28.29 1.04 -0.93
N LYS A 31 28.46 -0.29 -0.76
CA LYS A 31 29.44 -1.09 -1.50
C LYS A 31 29.03 -1.40 -2.94
N SER A 32 27.74 -1.61 -3.20
CA SER A 32 27.21 -1.85 -4.53
C SER A 32 25.77 -1.40 -4.62
N SER A 33 25.27 -1.22 -5.85
CA SER A 33 23.87 -0.90 -6.10
C SER A 33 22.93 -2.02 -5.63
N SER A 34 23.33 -3.28 -5.75
CA SER A 34 22.55 -4.42 -5.25
C SER A 34 22.45 -4.43 -3.72
N GLU A 35 23.54 -4.08 -3.01
CA GLU A 35 23.50 -3.91 -1.55
C GLU A 35 22.65 -2.70 -1.16
N TYR A 36 22.79 -1.59 -1.88
CA TYR A 36 22.07 -0.35 -1.58
C TYR A 36 20.56 -0.47 -1.77
N PHE A 37 20.08 -1.17 -2.82
CA PHE A 37 18.66 -1.24 -3.18
C PHE A 37 17.97 -2.58 -2.85
N LEU A 38 18.71 -3.69 -2.65
CA LEU A 38 18.16 -5.04 -2.41
C LEU A 38 18.85 -5.82 -1.29
N SER A 39 19.79 -5.20 -0.54
CA SER A 39 20.56 -5.86 0.53
C SER A 39 21.15 -7.21 0.14
N GLY A 40 21.66 -7.33 -1.08
CA GLY A 40 22.26 -8.58 -1.58
C GLY A 40 21.30 -9.78 -1.62
N ARG A 41 19.99 -9.58 -1.52
CA ARG A 41 18.93 -10.63 -1.53
C ARG A 41 19.09 -11.67 -0.41
N THR A 42 19.41 -11.24 0.79
CA THR A 42 19.66 -12.12 1.94
C THR A 42 18.63 -11.98 3.06
N MET A 43 17.56 -11.22 2.84
CA MET A 43 16.63 -10.84 3.90
C MET A 43 15.67 -11.98 4.28
N PRO A 44 15.43 -12.21 5.60
CA PRO A 44 14.48 -13.19 6.09
C PRO A 44 13.04 -12.68 6.00
N TRP A 45 12.08 -13.60 5.91
CA TRP A 45 10.66 -13.32 5.71
C TRP A 45 10.04 -12.40 6.78
N TRP A 46 10.37 -12.63 8.06
CA TRP A 46 9.79 -11.87 9.17
C TRP A 46 10.22 -10.41 9.15
N LEU A 47 11.48 -10.15 8.79
CA LEU A 47 12.02 -8.80 8.73
C LEU A 47 11.45 -8.03 7.53
N LEU A 48 11.35 -8.68 6.36
CA LEU A 48 10.73 -8.10 5.18
C LEU A 48 9.24 -7.86 5.37
N GLY A 49 8.54 -8.80 6.01
CA GLY A 49 7.12 -8.65 6.30
C GLY A 49 6.85 -7.49 7.25
N LEU A 50 7.63 -7.33 8.32
CA LEU A 50 7.55 -6.17 9.20
C LEU A 50 7.87 -4.86 8.46
N SER A 51 8.87 -4.86 7.59
CA SER A 51 9.17 -3.69 6.75
C SER A 51 8.01 -3.34 5.81
N MET A 52 7.35 -4.33 5.19
CA MET A 52 6.13 -4.08 4.39
C MET A 52 5.02 -3.45 5.23
N VAL A 53 4.77 -3.95 6.44
CA VAL A 53 3.75 -3.39 7.34
C VAL A 53 4.11 -1.96 7.75
N ALA A 54 5.33 -1.73 8.20
CA ALA A 54 5.79 -0.42 8.64
C ALA A 54 5.72 0.63 7.51
N THR A 55 6.04 0.23 6.28
CA THR A 55 5.99 1.11 5.11
C THR A 55 4.56 1.50 4.70
N THR A 56 3.61 0.57 4.83
CA THR A 56 2.19 0.80 4.50
C THR A 56 1.42 1.47 5.64
N PHE A 57 2.08 1.86 6.69
CA PHE A 57 1.58 2.56 7.84
C PHE A 57 2.32 3.89 7.97
N SER A 58 1.63 4.97 7.83
CA SER A 58 2.19 6.31 7.98
C SER A 58 1.24 7.23 8.75
N THR A 59 1.59 8.49 8.84
CA THR A 59 0.78 9.53 9.48
C THR A 59 -0.59 9.71 8.85
N ASP A 60 -0.72 9.44 7.55
CA ASP A 60 -1.99 9.54 6.81
C ASP A 60 -2.99 8.44 7.16
N THR A 61 -2.53 7.24 7.53
CA THR A 61 -3.42 6.08 7.73
C THR A 61 -4.37 6.25 8.92
N PRO A 62 -3.95 6.69 10.12
CA PRO A 62 -4.89 6.97 11.21
C PRO A 62 -5.90 8.06 10.86
N ASN A 63 -5.48 9.09 10.14
CA ASN A 63 -6.34 10.17 9.68
C ASN A 63 -7.38 9.66 8.68
N LEU A 64 -6.96 8.84 7.69
CA LEU A 64 -7.86 8.21 6.72
C LEU A 64 -8.89 7.31 7.40
N VAL A 65 -8.47 6.44 8.33
CA VAL A 65 -9.40 5.57 9.08
C VAL A 65 -10.37 6.40 9.89
N THR A 66 -9.91 7.48 10.51
CA THR A 66 -10.78 8.37 11.29
C THR A 66 -11.81 9.07 10.41
N ASP A 67 -11.42 9.56 9.24
CA ASP A 67 -12.35 10.17 8.28
C ASP A 67 -13.41 9.16 7.83
N LEU A 68 -13.00 7.95 7.41
CA LEU A 68 -13.91 6.89 6.98
C LEU A 68 -14.91 6.49 8.07
N VAL A 69 -14.44 6.28 9.32
CA VAL A 69 -15.30 5.88 10.43
C VAL A 69 -16.28 7.00 10.80
N ARG A 70 -15.82 8.23 10.86
CA ARG A 70 -16.69 9.37 11.19
C ARG A 70 -17.73 9.66 10.12
N THR A 71 -17.38 9.46 8.85
CA THR A 71 -18.28 9.71 7.71
C THR A 71 -19.24 8.52 7.48
N ASN A 72 -18.70 7.32 7.31
CA ASN A 72 -19.42 6.13 6.85
C ASN A 72 -19.52 5.00 7.88
N GLY A 73 -19.10 5.24 9.13
CA GLY A 73 -19.00 4.20 10.15
C GLY A 73 -17.83 3.25 9.91
N VAL A 74 -17.71 2.22 10.74
CA VAL A 74 -16.65 1.21 10.63
C VAL A 74 -16.69 0.51 9.28
N SER A 75 -17.89 0.32 8.70
CA SER A 75 -18.09 -0.24 7.36
C SER A 75 -17.43 0.58 6.23
N GLY A 76 -17.20 1.88 6.41
CA GLY A 76 -16.47 2.70 5.45
C GLY A 76 -15.07 2.21 5.12
N ASN A 77 -14.46 1.43 6.02
CA ASN A 77 -13.13 0.85 5.81
C ASN A 77 -13.09 -0.24 4.73
N TRP A 78 -14.22 -0.74 4.25
CA TRP A 78 -14.24 -1.64 3.09
C TRP A 78 -13.60 -1.02 1.85
N GLY A 79 -13.54 0.31 1.76
CA GLY A 79 -12.82 1.03 0.73
C GLY A 79 -11.33 0.65 0.62
N TRP A 80 -10.70 0.22 1.73
CA TRP A 80 -9.32 -0.27 1.71
C TRP A 80 -9.18 -1.74 2.17
N TRP A 81 -10.10 -2.27 2.97
CA TRP A 81 -10.05 -3.68 3.37
C TRP A 81 -10.17 -4.65 2.19
N CYS A 82 -10.86 -4.28 1.12
CA CYS A 82 -11.00 -5.09 -0.08
C CYS A 82 -9.65 -5.48 -0.71
N PHE A 83 -8.60 -4.69 -0.53
CA PHE A 83 -7.26 -4.99 -1.04
C PHE A 83 -6.56 -6.17 -0.35
N LEU A 84 -7.14 -6.73 0.72
CA LEU A 84 -6.72 -8.03 1.25
C LEU A 84 -6.80 -9.13 0.18
N VAL A 85 -7.80 -9.08 -0.71
CA VAL A 85 -7.94 -10.04 -1.81
C VAL A 85 -6.73 -9.97 -2.74
N THR A 86 -6.31 -8.77 -3.15
CA THR A 86 -5.07 -8.51 -3.89
C THR A 86 -3.83 -9.01 -3.13
N GLY A 87 -3.78 -8.73 -1.83
CA GLY A 87 -2.69 -9.17 -0.98
C GLY A 87 -2.55 -10.68 -0.94
N MET A 88 -3.65 -11.42 -0.75
CA MET A 88 -3.64 -12.88 -0.73
C MET A 88 -3.36 -13.49 -2.11
N LEU A 89 -3.84 -12.86 -3.18
CA LEU A 89 -3.48 -13.24 -4.55
C LEU A 89 -1.96 -13.10 -4.77
N THR A 90 -1.37 -12.00 -4.30
CA THR A 90 0.07 -11.77 -4.37
C THR A 90 0.85 -12.84 -3.61
N VAL A 91 0.43 -13.18 -2.39
CA VAL A 91 1.07 -14.21 -1.56
C VAL A 91 1.15 -15.56 -2.27
N PHE A 92 0.01 -16.08 -2.70
CA PHE A 92 -0.09 -17.48 -3.11
C PHE A 92 0.11 -17.74 -4.61
N VAL A 93 0.10 -16.67 -5.42
CA VAL A 93 0.26 -16.79 -6.87
C VAL A 93 1.52 -16.10 -7.37
N TYR A 94 1.82 -14.87 -6.90
CA TYR A 94 2.85 -14.03 -7.53
C TYR A 94 4.17 -13.93 -6.76
N ALA A 95 4.19 -14.05 -5.44
CA ALA A 95 5.42 -13.86 -4.67
C ALA A 95 6.56 -14.81 -5.10
N LYS A 96 6.23 -16.06 -5.41
CA LYS A 96 7.13 -17.04 -5.99
C LYS A 96 7.67 -16.57 -7.36
N LEU A 97 6.77 -16.12 -8.24
CA LEU A 97 7.11 -15.72 -9.61
C LEU A 97 8.04 -14.49 -9.62
N TRP A 98 7.76 -13.50 -8.77
CA TRP A 98 8.64 -12.35 -8.59
C TRP A 98 10.03 -12.75 -8.14
N ARG A 99 10.13 -13.59 -7.12
CA ARG A 99 11.46 -14.02 -6.64
C ARG A 99 12.22 -14.82 -7.69
N LYS A 100 11.52 -15.69 -8.43
CA LYS A 100 12.06 -16.50 -9.53
C LYS A 100 12.52 -15.65 -10.71
N SER A 101 11.84 -14.53 -10.99
CA SER A 101 12.21 -13.64 -12.11
C SER A 101 13.62 -13.08 -12.00
N ASN A 102 14.14 -12.95 -10.78
CA ASN A 102 15.49 -12.48 -10.46
C ASN A 102 15.82 -11.09 -11.04
N VAL A 103 14.83 -10.28 -11.36
CA VAL A 103 14.99 -8.90 -11.82
C VAL A 103 15.47 -7.99 -10.68
N LYS A 104 16.03 -6.82 -10.99
CA LYS A 104 16.48 -5.84 -9.97
C LYS A 104 15.38 -4.91 -9.53
N THR A 105 14.51 -4.54 -10.47
CA THR A 105 13.29 -3.77 -10.25
C THR A 105 12.13 -4.49 -10.93
N ASP A 106 10.92 -4.25 -10.44
CA ASP A 106 9.70 -4.76 -11.11
C ASP A 106 9.52 -4.17 -12.52
N LEU A 107 10.17 -3.06 -12.85
CA LEU A 107 10.17 -2.50 -14.20
C LEU A 107 11.02 -3.29 -15.19
N GLU A 108 12.06 -4.01 -14.74
CA GLU A 108 12.80 -4.95 -15.60
C GLU A 108 11.91 -6.08 -16.13
N PHE A 109 10.78 -6.36 -15.45
CA PHE A 109 9.79 -7.32 -15.89
C PHE A 109 9.27 -6.99 -17.30
N TYR A 110 9.16 -5.71 -17.66
CA TYR A 110 8.66 -5.31 -18.98
C TYR A 110 9.56 -5.79 -20.12
N GLU A 111 10.88 -5.73 -19.95
CA GLU A 111 11.81 -6.25 -20.95
C GLU A 111 12.02 -7.78 -20.84
N LEU A 112 11.69 -8.37 -19.68
CA LEU A 112 11.65 -9.81 -19.52
C LEU A 112 10.42 -10.43 -20.22
N ARG A 113 9.27 -9.74 -20.15
CA ARG A 113 7.97 -10.23 -20.63
C ARG A 113 7.65 -9.80 -22.06
N TYR A 114 8.13 -8.65 -22.45
CA TYR A 114 7.86 -8.02 -23.74
C TYR A 114 9.15 -7.70 -24.47
N GLY A 115 9.05 -7.50 -25.80
CA GLY A 115 10.20 -7.21 -26.64
C GLY A 115 10.16 -5.83 -27.30
N GLY A 116 11.29 -5.47 -27.89
CA GLY A 116 11.42 -4.34 -28.78
C GLY A 116 11.30 -2.96 -28.12
N LYS A 117 11.05 -1.95 -28.97
CA LYS A 117 11.00 -0.54 -28.56
C LYS A 117 9.83 -0.23 -27.61
N ALA A 118 8.70 -0.93 -27.74
CA ALA A 118 7.53 -0.71 -26.89
C ALA A 118 7.78 -1.14 -25.45
N ALA A 119 8.44 -2.28 -25.22
CA ALA A 119 8.85 -2.73 -23.88
C ALA A 119 9.81 -1.74 -23.22
N SER A 120 10.83 -1.28 -23.97
CA SER A 120 11.78 -0.29 -23.47
C SER A 120 11.13 1.07 -23.18
N PHE A 121 10.18 1.51 -24.01
CA PHE A 121 9.39 2.70 -23.74
C PHE A 121 8.56 2.54 -22.44
N LEU A 122 7.86 1.42 -22.29
CA LEU A 122 7.02 1.13 -21.13
C LEU A 122 7.85 1.14 -19.84
N ARG A 123 9.01 0.48 -19.83
CA ARG A 123 9.95 0.48 -18.71
C ARG A 123 10.35 1.91 -18.29
N LYS A 124 10.79 2.72 -19.25
CA LYS A 124 11.24 4.10 -19.02
C LYS A 124 10.12 5.02 -18.58
N PHE A 125 8.98 4.93 -19.27
CA PHE A 125 7.81 5.71 -18.92
C PHE A 125 7.36 5.43 -17.49
N ARG A 126 7.26 4.16 -17.11
CA ARG A 126 6.89 3.79 -15.74
C ARG A 126 7.95 4.17 -14.72
N ALA A 127 9.23 4.20 -15.05
CA ALA A 127 10.27 4.69 -14.15
C ALA A 127 10.02 6.14 -13.75
N VAL A 128 9.65 7.00 -14.69
CA VAL A 128 9.30 8.40 -14.41
C VAL A 128 7.91 8.52 -13.78
N TYR A 129 6.91 7.84 -14.36
CA TYR A 129 5.52 7.89 -13.93
C TYR A 129 5.35 7.41 -12.47
N LEU A 130 5.85 6.21 -12.15
CA LEU A 130 5.74 5.65 -10.79
C LEU A 130 6.84 6.18 -9.86
N GLY A 131 8.09 6.17 -10.31
CA GLY A 131 9.26 6.51 -9.48
C GLY A 131 9.35 7.99 -9.13
N VAL A 132 8.79 8.88 -9.97
CA VAL A 132 8.80 10.32 -9.72
C VAL A 132 7.40 10.85 -9.48
N ILE A 133 6.51 10.82 -10.47
CA ILE A 133 5.22 11.54 -10.39
C ILE A 133 4.34 10.97 -9.27
N PHE A 134 3.96 9.71 -9.36
CA PHE A 134 3.09 9.07 -8.36
C PHE A 134 3.76 8.97 -6.99
N ASN A 135 5.04 8.70 -6.97
CA ASN A 135 5.81 8.61 -5.73
C ASN A 135 5.83 9.95 -4.99
N VAL A 136 6.08 11.06 -5.71
CA VAL A 136 6.03 12.43 -5.15
C VAL A 136 4.63 12.74 -4.63
N ILE A 137 3.56 12.40 -5.38
CA ILE A 137 2.18 12.60 -4.93
C ILE A 137 1.89 11.82 -3.63
N THR A 138 2.28 10.55 -3.57
CA THR A 138 2.09 9.73 -2.37
C THR A 138 2.85 10.27 -1.16
N MET A 139 4.13 10.61 -1.34
CA MET A 139 4.93 11.21 -0.27
C MET A 139 4.36 12.55 0.19
N SER A 140 3.78 13.33 -0.73
CA SER A 140 3.16 14.62 -0.40
C SER A 140 1.90 14.44 0.45
N ALA A 141 1.08 13.42 0.17
CA ALA A 141 -0.09 13.07 0.99
C ALA A 141 0.32 12.70 2.42
N VAL A 142 1.36 11.87 2.56
CA VAL A 142 1.93 11.49 3.87
C VAL A 142 2.49 12.71 4.60
N THR A 143 3.15 13.61 3.89
CA THR A 143 3.72 14.85 4.46
C THR A 143 2.62 15.84 4.84
N LEU A 144 1.52 15.93 4.08
CA LEU A 144 0.35 16.73 4.44
C LEU A 144 -0.28 16.25 5.75
N ALA A 145 -0.39 14.95 5.95
CA ALA A 145 -0.86 14.39 7.22
C ALA A 145 0.06 14.78 8.39
N ALA A 146 1.39 14.73 8.18
CA ALA A 146 2.36 15.19 9.18
C ALA A 146 2.21 16.70 9.48
N ILE A 147 1.95 17.54 8.46
CA ILE A 147 1.68 18.97 8.63
C ILE A 147 0.43 19.17 9.51
N LYS A 148 -0.67 18.46 9.23
CA LYS A 148 -1.91 18.54 10.01
C LYS A 148 -1.69 18.14 11.47
N ILE A 149 -0.99 17.02 11.69
CA ILE A 149 -0.62 16.56 13.05
C ILE A 149 0.26 17.59 13.76
N GLY A 150 1.31 18.08 13.11
CA GLY A 150 2.20 19.09 13.66
C GLY A 150 1.50 20.40 14.00
N GLY A 151 0.56 20.85 13.15
CA GLY A 151 -0.25 22.04 13.40
C GLY A 151 -1.19 21.88 14.59
N VAL A 152 -1.95 20.78 14.68
CA VAL A 152 -2.91 20.53 15.77
C VAL A 152 -2.21 20.26 17.10
N MET A 153 -1.18 19.40 17.10
CA MET A 153 -0.55 18.93 18.33
C MET A 153 0.53 19.86 18.84
N LEU A 154 1.30 20.48 17.95
CA LEU A 154 2.49 21.25 18.32
C LEU A 154 2.37 22.73 18.00
N GLY A 155 1.31 23.16 17.31
CA GLY A 155 1.16 24.54 16.82
C GLY A 155 2.23 24.95 15.82
N LEU A 156 2.82 24.00 15.09
CA LEU A 156 3.91 24.28 14.14
C LEU A 156 3.36 24.81 12.83
N GLU A 157 4.07 25.79 12.29
CA GLU A 157 3.86 26.24 10.93
C GLU A 157 4.13 25.08 9.94
N PRO A 158 3.36 24.94 8.84
CA PRO A 158 3.51 23.85 7.88
C PRO A 158 4.95 23.64 7.38
N TRP A 159 5.66 24.71 7.05
CA TRP A 159 7.04 24.63 6.55
C TRP A 159 8.03 24.12 7.62
N VAL A 160 7.80 24.42 8.89
CA VAL A 160 8.65 23.92 10.00
C VAL A 160 8.55 22.41 10.10
N THR A 161 7.32 21.88 10.06
CA THR A 161 7.07 20.44 10.09
C THR A 161 7.74 19.74 8.90
N VAL A 162 7.58 20.29 7.69
CA VAL A 162 8.15 19.74 6.46
C VAL A 162 9.68 19.71 6.52
N VAL A 163 10.31 20.81 6.93
CA VAL A 163 11.77 20.89 7.00
C VAL A 163 12.32 19.94 8.07
N ALA A 164 11.74 19.93 9.27
CA ALA A 164 12.21 19.07 10.37
C ALA A 164 12.08 17.59 10.01
N ALA A 165 10.89 17.14 9.63
CA ALA A 165 10.63 15.75 9.31
C ALA A 165 11.39 15.30 8.03
N GLY A 166 11.39 16.14 7.01
CA GLY A 166 12.05 15.87 5.73
C GLY A 166 13.56 15.75 5.85
N LEU A 167 14.22 16.68 6.55
CA LEU A 167 15.67 16.69 6.71
C LEU A 167 16.17 15.41 7.42
N ILE A 168 15.54 15.05 8.53
CA ILE A 168 15.88 13.85 9.29
C ILE A 168 15.73 12.61 8.41
N THR A 169 14.61 12.51 7.68
CA THR A 169 14.30 11.34 6.84
C THR A 169 15.26 11.23 5.64
N VAL A 170 15.61 12.34 4.99
CA VAL A 170 16.57 12.36 3.87
C VAL A 170 17.95 11.89 4.32
N ILE A 171 18.46 12.42 5.43
CA ILE A 171 19.78 12.04 5.97
C ILE A 171 19.80 10.54 6.25
N PHE A 172 18.78 10.04 6.94
CA PHE A 172 18.64 8.63 7.27
C PHE A 172 18.57 7.74 6.01
N SER A 173 17.71 8.08 5.06
CA SER A 173 17.47 7.30 3.84
C SER A 173 18.69 7.29 2.92
N ALA A 174 19.33 8.43 2.70
CA ALA A 174 20.50 8.55 1.84
C ALA A 174 21.73 7.80 2.38
N LEU A 175 21.88 7.67 3.71
CA LEU A 175 22.97 6.95 4.34
C LEU A 175 22.71 5.45 4.43
N GLY A 176 21.50 5.06 4.89
CA GLY A 176 21.17 3.69 5.25
C GLY A 176 20.91 2.75 4.06
N GLY A 177 20.40 3.29 2.94
CA GLY A 177 19.90 2.49 1.81
C GLY A 177 18.82 1.51 2.26
N PHE A 178 18.47 0.53 1.41
CA PHE A 178 17.41 -0.44 1.68
C PHE A 178 17.60 -1.22 3.00
N LYS A 179 18.84 -1.61 3.31
CA LYS A 179 19.15 -2.35 4.54
C LYS A 179 18.87 -1.51 5.78
N GLY A 180 19.22 -0.22 5.76
CA GLY A 180 18.92 0.72 6.83
C GLY A 180 17.42 0.86 7.05
N VAL A 181 16.67 1.02 5.97
CA VAL A 181 15.20 1.10 6.00
C VAL A 181 14.60 -0.14 6.65
N VAL A 182 14.95 -1.35 6.16
CA VAL A 182 14.37 -2.61 6.66
C VAL A 182 14.67 -2.87 8.14
N TYR A 183 15.88 -2.55 8.61
CA TYR A 183 16.24 -2.73 10.03
C TYR A 183 15.59 -1.70 10.94
N SER A 184 15.46 -0.45 10.49
CA SER A 184 14.73 0.54 11.27
C SER A 184 13.23 0.25 11.30
N ASP A 185 12.64 -0.21 10.20
CA ASP A 185 11.22 -0.58 10.13
C ASP A 185 10.82 -1.59 11.21
N PHE A 186 11.73 -2.49 11.58
CA PHE A 186 11.52 -3.40 12.70
C PHE A 186 11.23 -2.65 14.01
N LEU A 187 12.09 -1.70 14.38
CA LEU A 187 11.88 -0.88 15.59
C LEU A 187 10.66 0.02 15.44
N LEU A 188 10.54 0.68 14.27
CA LEU A 188 9.47 1.63 13.98
C LEU A 188 8.09 0.98 14.11
N PHE A 189 7.93 -0.26 13.63
CA PHE A 189 6.67 -1.00 13.74
C PHE A 189 6.24 -1.20 15.20
N PHE A 190 7.14 -1.65 16.07
CA PHE A 190 6.78 -1.91 17.47
C PHE A 190 6.46 -0.63 18.23
N VAL A 191 7.21 0.44 18.01
CA VAL A 191 6.93 1.75 18.63
C VAL A 191 5.60 2.31 18.11
N ALA A 192 5.35 2.21 16.81
CA ALA A 192 4.11 2.68 16.21
C ALA A 192 2.88 1.92 16.74
N MET A 193 2.96 0.60 16.85
CA MET A 193 1.86 -0.20 17.40
C MET A 193 1.66 0.03 18.90
N ALA A 194 2.74 0.13 19.68
CA ALA A 194 2.64 0.44 21.11
C ALA A 194 1.99 1.82 21.34
N GLY A 195 2.39 2.83 20.55
CA GLY A 195 1.78 4.16 20.61
C GLY A 195 0.30 4.14 20.23
N ALA A 196 -0.06 3.47 19.12
CA ALA A 196 -1.45 3.40 18.66
C ALA A 196 -2.36 2.66 19.67
N ILE A 197 -1.91 1.50 20.18
CA ILE A 197 -2.67 0.71 21.17
C ILE A 197 -2.77 1.48 22.51
N GLY A 198 -1.67 2.09 22.98
CA GLY A 198 -1.66 2.87 24.20
C GLY A 198 -2.58 4.09 24.10
N ALA A 199 -2.54 4.81 22.97
CA ALA A 199 -3.44 5.93 22.72
C ALA A 199 -4.91 5.47 22.71
N ALA A 200 -5.25 4.42 21.97
CA ALA A 200 -6.61 3.89 21.92
C ALA A 200 -7.12 3.49 23.30
N TYR A 201 -6.31 2.75 24.08
CA TYR A 201 -6.68 2.34 25.43
C TYR A 201 -6.93 3.55 26.34
N TYR A 202 -6.04 4.54 26.34
CA TYR A 202 -6.18 5.72 27.19
C TYR A 202 -7.39 6.58 26.78
N LEU A 203 -7.53 6.87 25.48
CA LEU A 203 -8.57 7.76 24.94
C LEU A 203 -9.98 7.18 25.09
N VAL A 204 -10.14 5.87 24.93
CA VAL A 204 -11.42 5.16 25.17
C VAL A 204 -11.83 5.27 26.65
N ASN A 205 -10.87 5.25 27.58
CA ASN A 205 -11.13 5.32 29.01
C ASN A 205 -11.07 6.75 29.60
N LEU A 206 -11.07 7.79 28.77
CA LEU A 206 -11.21 9.16 29.24
C LEU A 206 -12.53 9.33 30.02
N PRO A 207 -12.59 10.13 31.10
CA PRO A 207 -13.83 10.37 31.85
C PRO A 207 -14.98 10.89 31.01
N GLU A 208 -14.68 11.71 29.99
CA GLU A 208 -15.67 12.26 29.05
C GLU A 208 -16.14 11.24 27.99
N VAL A 209 -15.38 10.17 27.75
CA VAL A 209 -15.74 9.08 26.84
C VAL A 209 -16.45 7.95 27.59
N GLY A 210 -16.00 7.60 28.78
CA GLY A 210 -16.66 6.66 29.68
C GLY A 210 -16.43 5.17 29.37
N GLY A 211 -15.44 4.83 28.54
CA GLY A 211 -15.12 3.45 28.18
C GLY A 211 -15.89 2.91 26.97
N ILE A 212 -15.59 1.66 26.58
CA ILE A 212 -16.14 1.06 25.37
C ILE A 212 -17.67 0.92 25.41
N GLN A 213 -18.25 0.64 26.57
CA GLN A 213 -19.69 0.49 26.73
C GLN A 213 -20.42 1.84 26.48
N ALA A 214 -19.87 2.94 27.02
CA ALA A 214 -20.43 4.27 26.79
C ALA A 214 -20.31 4.69 25.31
N ILE A 215 -19.22 4.31 24.62
CA ILE A 215 -19.07 4.52 23.18
C ILE A 215 -20.18 3.80 22.41
N ILE A 216 -20.44 2.53 22.72
CA ILE A 216 -21.43 1.70 22.02
C ILE A 216 -22.85 2.25 22.20
N GLU A 217 -23.17 2.80 23.38
CA GLU A 217 -24.48 3.35 23.72
C GLU A 217 -24.66 4.81 23.27
N ASN A 218 -23.60 5.48 22.81
CA ASN A 218 -23.64 6.90 22.44
C ASN A 218 -24.44 7.13 21.16
N GLU A 219 -25.35 8.12 21.15
CA GLU A 219 -26.22 8.46 20.03
C GLU A 219 -25.46 8.81 18.73
N ASN A 220 -24.27 9.42 18.82
CA ASN A 220 -23.46 9.78 17.66
C ASN A 220 -22.65 8.59 17.12
N VAL A 221 -22.62 7.46 17.82
CA VAL A 221 -21.74 6.31 17.52
C VAL A 221 -22.54 5.05 17.17
N LYS A 222 -23.70 4.83 17.80
CA LYS A 222 -24.46 3.56 17.68
C LYS A 222 -24.69 3.11 16.23
N ASP A 223 -24.96 4.05 15.31
CA ASP A 223 -25.18 3.76 13.88
C ASP A 223 -23.89 3.61 13.09
N LYS A 224 -22.73 3.84 13.73
CA LYS A 224 -21.38 3.77 13.10
C LYS A 224 -20.60 2.51 13.47
N LEU A 225 -21.12 1.67 14.36
CA LEU A 225 -20.38 0.49 14.88
C LEU A 225 -20.28 -0.68 13.92
N SER A 226 -21.25 -0.81 13.02
CA SER A 226 -21.36 -1.98 12.17
C SER A 226 -20.16 -2.15 11.24
N ILE A 227 -19.61 -3.37 11.20
CA ILE A 227 -18.52 -3.75 10.30
C ILE A 227 -19.02 -3.91 8.86
N LEU A 228 -20.29 -4.27 8.70
CA LEU A 228 -20.97 -4.33 7.39
C LEU A 228 -21.87 -3.10 7.22
N PRO A 229 -22.08 -2.62 5.99
CA PRO A 229 -23.05 -1.57 5.73
C PRO A 229 -24.46 -2.01 6.12
N ASP A 230 -25.35 -1.07 6.33
CA ASP A 230 -26.77 -1.38 6.53
C ASP A 230 -27.32 -2.11 5.30
N MET A 231 -27.69 -3.38 5.49
CA MET A 231 -28.17 -4.24 4.40
C MET A 231 -29.54 -3.80 3.84
N SER A 232 -30.24 -2.91 4.51
CA SER A 232 -31.48 -2.28 4.02
C SER A 232 -31.19 -1.07 3.11
N ASP A 233 -30.01 -0.45 3.21
CA ASP A 233 -29.57 0.63 2.33
C ASP A 233 -28.84 0.06 1.12
N THR A 234 -29.57 -0.15 0.02
CA THR A 234 -29.01 -0.69 -1.23
C THR A 234 -27.82 0.12 -1.74
N LYS A 235 -27.83 1.47 -1.60
CA LYS A 235 -26.74 2.33 -2.04
C LYS A 235 -25.50 2.09 -1.20
N ALA A 236 -25.62 2.06 0.12
CA ALA A 236 -24.52 1.77 1.03
C ALA A 236 -23.93 0.37 0.76
N VAL A 237 -24.77 -0.65 0.56
CA VAL A 237 -24.32 -2.01 0.21
C VAL A 237 -23.52 -2.01 -1.11
N ILE A 238 -24.02 -1.34 -2.14
CA ILE A 238 -23.32 -1.28 -3.44
C ILE A 238 -21.98 -0.56 -3.29
N THR A 239 -21.97 0.62 -2.69
CA THR A 239 -20.78 1.49 -2.64
C THR A 239 -19.71 1.00 -1.68
N LEU A 240 -20.10 0.49 -0.50
CA LEU A 240 -19.16 0.10 0.55
C LEU A 240 -18.78 -1.39 0.51
N LEU A 241 -19.56 -2.25 -0.14
CA LEU A 241 -19.29 -3.68 -0.13
C LEU A 241 -19.19 -4.29 -1.53
N VAL A 242 -20.21 -4.10 -2.39
CA VAL A 242 -20.25 -4.78 -3.70
C VAL A 242 -19.15 -4.28 -4.62
N ILE A 243 -19.02 -2.96 -4.83
CA ILE A 243 -17.97 -2.40 -5.69
C ILE A 243 -16.58 -2.73 -5.16
N PRO A 244 -16.25 -2.54 -3.86
CA PRO A 244 -14.97 -2.95 -3.31
C PRO A 244 -14.64 -4.42 -3.58
N LEU A 245 -15.53 -5.34 -3.32
CA LEU A 245 -15.29 -6.79 -3.45
C LEU A 245 -15.43 -7.33 -4.87
N ALA A 246 -16.19 -6.66 -5.75
CA ALA A 246 -16.35 -7.11 -7.14
C ALA A 246 -15.29 -6.54 -8.07
N VAL A 247 -14.87 -5.28 -7.86
CA VAL A 247 -14.10 -4.50 -8.84
C VAL A 247 -12.88 -3.82 -8.23
N GLN A 248 -13.03 -3.11 -7.11
CA GLN A 248 -11.99 -2.23 -6.59
C GLN A 248 -10.76 -2.99 -6.11
N TRP A 249 -10.90 -4.21 -5.59
CA TRP A 249 -9.79 -4.99 -5.04
C TRP A 249 -8.67 -5.28 -6.04
N TRP A 250 -8.95 -5.28 -7.34
CA TRP A 250 -7.94 -5.46 -8.37
C TRP A 250 -7.40 -4.14 -8.95
N SER A 251 -7.94 -3.00 -8.53
CA SER A 251 -7.41 -1.70 -8.93
C SER A 251 -6.00 -1.48 -8.34
N SER A 252 -5.18 -0.72 -9.04
CA SER A 252 -3.92 -0.24 -8.48
C SER A 252 -4.19 1.06 -7.70
N TRP A 253 -4.45 0.95 -6.41
CA TRP A 253 -4.83 2.09 -5.56
C TRP A 253 -3.64 2.91 -5.06
N TYR A 254 -2.43 2.37 -5.20
CA TYR A 254 -1.23 2.92 -4.61
C TYR A 254 0.01 2.42 -5.37
N PRO A 255 1.04 3.24 -5.64
CA PRO A 255 2.27 2.76 -6.26
C PRO A 255 2.89 1.67 -5.39
N GLY A 256 2.90 0.44 -5.89
CA GLY A 256 3.29 -0.75 -5.13
C GLY A 256 2.13 -1.60 -4.61
N GLY A 257 0.89 -1.11 -4.63
CA GLY A 257 -0.33 -1.88 -4.34
C GLY A 257 -0.97 -2.49 -5.59
N GLU A 258 -0.19 -2.75 -6.63
CA GLU A 258 -0.66 -3.38 -7.87
C GLU A 258 -1.07 -4.84 -7.63
N PRO A 259 -2.13 -5.35 -8.29
CA PRO A 259 -2.45 -6.76 -8.27
C PRO A 259 -1.26 -7.62 -8.70
N GLY A 260 -0.93 -8.61 -7.90
CA GLY A 260 0.26 -9.43 -8.10
C GLY A 260 1.54 -8.84 -7.49
N GLY A 261 1.46 -7.67 -6.87
CA GLY A 261 2.57 -6.97 -6.24
C GLY A 261 3.43 -6.19 -7.23
N GLY A 262 3.73 -4.95 -6.91
CA GLY A 262 4.60 -4.06 -7.64
C GLY A 262 5.36 -3.15 -6.69
N GLY A 263 6.15 -2.24 -7.21
CA GLY A 263 6.83 -1.21 -6.47
C GLY A 263 7.62 -1.72 -5.26
N TYR A 264 7.42 -1.08 -4.11
CA TYR A 264 8.17 -1.46 -2.89
C TYR A 264 7.78 -2.84 -2.33
N ILE A 265 6.59 -3.38 -2.63
CA ILE A 265 6.22 -4.76 -2.25
C ILE A 265 7.02 -5.74 -3.10
N ALA A 266 7.10 -5.53 -4.43
CA ALA A 266 7.95 -6.32 -5.31
C ALA A 266 9.42 -6.22 -4.90
N GLN A 267 9.92 -5.03 -4.57
CA GLN A 267 11.29 -4.82 -4.09
C GLN A 267 11.62 -5.72 -2.89
N ARG A 268 10.69 -5.86 -1.93
CA ARG A 268 10.89 -6.72 -0.76
C ARG A 268 10.84 -8.20 -1.12
N MET A 269 9.93 -8.62 -2.00
CA MET A 269 9.92 -10.00 -2.51
C MET A 269 11.22 -10.34 -3.24
N LEU A 270 11.76 -9.42 -4.04
CA LEU A 270 13.03 -9.57 -4.75
C LEU A 270 14.25 -9.59 -3.82
N ALA A 271 14.18 -8.91 -2.67
CA ALA A 271 15.24 -8.90 -1.65
C ALA A 271 15.22 -10.14 -0.74
N ALA A 272 14.19 -10.98 -0.82
CA ALA A 272 14.04 -12.18 -0.01
C ALA A 272 15.14 -13.22 -0.30
N LYS A 273 15.53 -13.97 0.73
CA LYS A 273 16.56 -15.01 0.64
C LYS A 273 16.20 -16.08 -0.40
N ASN A 274 14.94 -16.49 -0.47
CA ASN A 274 14.42 -17.42 -1.46
C ASN A 274 12.89 -17.24 -1.63
N GLU A 275 12.26 -18.07 -2.47
CA GLU A 275 10.83 -18.01 -2.77
C GLU A 275 9.94 -18.20 -1.54
N ASN A 276 10.28 -19.15 -0.65
CA ASN A 276 9.56 -19.38 0.60
C ASN A 276 9.59 -18.16 1.53
N HIS A 277 10.74 -17.46 1.56
CA HIS A 277 10.87 -16.22 2.32
C HIS A 277 10.06 -15.07 1.69
N ALA A 278 9.92 -15.01 0.36
CA ALA A 278 9.06 -14.04 -0.29
C ALA A 278 7.58 -14.26 0.03
N ILE A 279 7.11 -15.52 -0.07
CA ILE A 279 5.74 -15.92 0.30
C ILE A 279 5.46 -15.61 1.77
N GLY A 280 6.35 -16.05 2.67
CA GLY A 280 6.20 -15.83 4.11
C GLY A 280 6.17 -14.35 4.50
N ALA A 281 7.01 -13.51 3.87
CA ALA A 281 7.05 -12.07 4.12
C ALA A 281 5.72 -11.40 3.72
N THR A 282 5.22 -11.71 2.53
CA THR A 282 3.98 -11.13 2.02
C THR A 282 2.76 -11.62 2.80
N PHE A 283 2.74 -12.89 3.24
CA PHE A 283 1.67 -13.41 4.08
C PHE A 283 1.65 -12.75 5.47
N PHE A 284 2.81 -12.66 6.11
CA PHE A 284 2.95 -11.99 7.41
C PHE A 284 2.53 -10.51 7.34
N PHE A 285 2.93 -9.82 6.27
CA PHE A 285 2.48 -8.47 5.99
C PHE A 285 0.96 -8.34 6.00
N ASN A 286 0.25 -9.20 5.26
CA ASN A 286 -1.21 -9.11 5.15
C ASN A 286 -1.93 -9.39 6.49
N ILE A 287 -1.46 -10.36 7.29
CA ILE A 287 -2.02 -10.60 8.63
C ILE A 287 -1.87 -9.34 9.50
N MET A 288 -0.66 -8.79 9.59
CA MET A 288 -0.40 -7.63 10.44
C MET A 288 -1.15 -6.39 9.96
N HIS A 289 -1.20 -6.19 8.63
CA HIS A 289 -1.81 -5.02 8.02
C HIS A 289 -3.34 -5.00 8.20
N TYR A 290 -4.03 -6.09 7.95
CA TYR A 290 -5.49 -6.12 7.95
C TYR A 290 -6.10 -6.60 9.27
N ALA A 291 -5.46 -7.52 10.01
CA ALA A 291 -6.05 -8.06 11.23
C ALA A 291 -5.66 -7.28 12.48
N LEU A 292 -4.38 -6.87 12.63
CA LEU A 292 -3.88 -6.25 13.85
C LEU A 292 -4.06 -4.74 13.90
N ARG A 293 -3.70 -4.05 12.82
CA ARG A 293 -3.57 -2.58 12.79
C ARG A 293 -4.86 -1.76 12.87
N PRO A 294 -6.00 -2.16 12.28
CA PRO A 294 -7.16 -1.27 12.14
C PRO A 294 -7.76 -0.82 13.47
N TRP A 295 -7.86 -1.71 14.42
CA TRP A 295 -8.68 -1.53 15.61
C TRP A 295 -8.28 -0.38 16.53
N PRO A 296 -7.00 -0.13 16.83
CA PRO A 296 -6.62 1.03 17.62
C PRO A 296 -7.11 2.36 17.02
N TRP A 297 -7.03 2.51 15.71
CA TRP A 297 -7.48 3.73 15.03
C TRP A 297 -8.99 3.84 14.94
N ILE A 298 -9.68 2.71 14.68
CA ILE A 298 -11.15 2.65 14.70
C ILE A 298 -11.67 3.06 16.09
N LEU A 299 -11.08 2.58 17.17
CA LEU A 299 -11.47 2.92 18.53
C LEU A 299 -11.29 4.39 18.83
N VAL A 300 -10.16 4.99 18.43
CA VAL A 300 -9.93 6.43 18.58
C VAL A 300 -10.94 7.24 17.75
N ALA A 301 -11.25 6.79 16.52
CA ALA A 301 -12.24 7.44 15.68
C ALA A 301 -13.64 7.41 16.29
N LEU A 302 -14.08 6.27 16.85
CA LEU A 302 -15.36 6.14 17.54
C LEU A 302 -15.40 7.00 18.81
N ALA A 303 -14.34 6.97 19.62
CA ALA A 303 -14.21 7.84 20.80
C ALA A 303 -14.25 9.33 20.43
N SER A 304 -13.69 9.69 19.27
CA SER A 304 -13.70 11.08 18.80
C SER A 304 -15.11 11.60 18.47
N LEU A 305 -16.05 10.75 18.09
CA LEU A 305 -17.45 11.13 17.85
C LEU A 305 -18.20 11.46 19.14
N VAL A 306 -17.73 10.93 20.30
CA VAL A 306 -18.25 11.29 21.62
C VAL A 306 -17.78 12.68 22.03
N VAL A 307 -16.48 12.97 21.80
CA VAL A 307 -15.83 14.22 22.25
C VAL A 307 -16.07 15.37 21.26
N TYR A 308 -15.97 15.07 19.96
CA TYR A 308 -16.11 16.02 18.86
C TYR A 308 -17.14 15.47 17.85
N PRO A 309 -18.45 15.67 18.08
CA PRO A 309 -19.49 15.04 17.25
C PRO A 309 -19.46 15.46 15.78
N ASP A 310 -19.01 16.68 15.50
CA ASP A 310 -18.96 17.25 14.14
C ASP A 310 -17.65 18.02 13.87
N ILE A 311 -17.53 18.60 12.67
CA ILE A 311 -16.36 19.42 12.28
C ILE A 311 -16.37 20.75 13.02
N ALA A 312 -17.56 21.32 13.33
CA ALA A 312 -17.67 22.59 14.03
C ALA A 312 -17.07 22.51 15.44
N SER A 313 -17.34 21.41 16.17
CA SER A 313 -16.76 21.15 17.48
C SER A 313 -15.22 21.00 17.46
N ILE A 314 -14.67 20.47 16.37
CA ILE A 314 -13.20 20.42 16.17
C ILE A 314 -12.67 21.83 15.94
N HIS A 315 -13.35 22.64 15.11
CA HIS A 315 -12.92 24.02 14.82
C HIS A 315 -12.99 24.91 16.07
N GLU A 316 -14.04 24.77 16.87
CA GLU A 316 -14.16 25.48 18.15
C GLU A 316 -13.00 25.14 19.12
N ALA A 317 -12.62 23.86 19.19
CA ALA A 317 -11.50 23.41 20.03
C ALA A 317 -10.12 23.85 19.48
N PHE A 318 -9.98 23.99 18.17
CA PHE A 318 -8.72 24.33 17.48
C PHE A 318 -8.88 25.49 16.48
N PRO A 319 -9.19 26.71 16.95
CA PRO A 319 -9.51 27.86 16.08
C PRO A 319 -8.33 28.34 15.22
N ASN A 320 -7.11 27.92 15.55
CA ASN A 320 -5.89 28.26 14.80
C ASN A 320 -5.68 27.37 13.55
N VAL A 321 -6.46 26.32 13.39
CA VAL A 321 -6.41 25.47 12.18
C VAL A 321 -7.11 26.21 11.04
N ALA A 322 -6.40 26.37 9.92
CA ALA A 322 -6.95 27.05 8.74
C ALA A 322 -8.21 26.31 8.23
N GLU A 323 -9.23 27.07 7.82
CA GLU A 323 -10.52 26.50 7.37
C GLU A 323 -10.37 25.51 6.22
N ASP A 324 -9.45 25.73 5.30
CA ASP A 324 -9.14 24.85 4.17
C ASP A 324 -8.51 23.50 4.59
N LYS A 325 -8.07 23.39 5.83
CA LYS A 325 -7.49 22.16 6.42
C LYS A 325 -8.48 21.41 7.33
N LEU A 326 -9.65 21.98 7.61
CA LEU A 326 -10.66 21.35 8.45
C LEU A 326 -11.29 20.12 7.75
N GLY A 327 -11.40 19.02 8.50
CA GLY A 327 -12.00 17.77 8.03
C GLY A 327 -12.15 16.76 9.15
N HIS A 328 -12.90 15.70 8.91
CA HIS A 328 -13.08 14.61 9.86
C HIS A 328 -11.76 13.91 10.22
N ASP A 329 -10.77 13.92 9.35
CA ASP A 329 -9.43 13.36 9.54
C ASP A 329 -8.66 14.05 10.70
N LEU A 330 -8.94 15.33 11.00
CA LEU A 330 -8.32 16.03 12.11
C LEU A 330 -8.70 15.49 13.49
N ALA A 331 -9.84 14.81 13.60
CA ALA A 331 -10.32 14.30 14.90
C ALA A 331 -9.33 13.33 15.55
N TYR A 332 -8.54 12.58 14.76
CA TYR A 332 -7.47 11.75 15.33
C TYR A 332 -6.44 12.60 16.09
N SER A 333 -5.90 13.61 15.43
CA SER A 333 -4.91 14.52 16.04
C SER A 333 -5.51 15.29 17.22
N ALA A 334 -6.78 15.71 17.12
CA ALA A 334 -7.49 16.39 18.21
C ALA A 334 -7.60 15.49 19.45
N MET A 335 -7.92 14.21 19.29
CA MET A 335 -7.96 13.26 20.40
C MET A 335 -6.58 13.05 21.03
N LEU A 336 -5.52 12.99 20.24
CA LEU A 336 -4.16 12.81 20.75
C LEU A 336 -3.70 13.95 21.65
N THR A 337 -4.27 15.15 21.55
CA THR A 337 -3.95 16.27 22.45
C THR A 337 -4.37 16.02 23.90
N LYS A 338 -5.22 15.03 24.15
CA LYS A 338 -5.71 14.64 25.49
C LYS A 338 -4.83 13.61 26.20
N LEU A 339 -3.75 13.15 25.54
CA LEU A 339 -2.84 12.14 26.10
C LEU A 339 -1.98 12.72 27.23
N PRO A 340 -1.69 11.93 28.29
CA PRO A 340 -0.78 12.35 29.33
C PRO A 340 0.66 12.35 28.86
N SER A 341 1.51 13.14 29.54
CA SER A 341 2.97 13.12 29.30
C SER A 341 3.54 11.71 29.44
N GLY A 342 4.55 11.40 28.65
CA GLY A 342 5.13 10.08 28.50
C GLY A 342 4.41 9.27 27.41
N LEU A 343 3.10 9.05 27.52
CA LEU A 343 2.32 8.40 26.45
C LEU A 343 2.26 9.29 25.20
N LEU A 344 2.09 10.59 25.39
CA LEU A 344 2.16 11.57 24.31
C LEU A 344 3.51 11.51 23.59
N GLY A 345 4.62 11.47 24.32
CA GLY A 345 5.96 11.33 23.76
C GLY A 345 6.13 10.06 22.93
N ILE A 346 5.60 8.91 23.40
CA ILE A 346 5.62 7.65 22.67
C ILE A 346 4.79 7.76 21.39
N VAL A 347 3.59 8.34 21.46
CA VAL A 347 2.71 8.48 20.29
C VAL A 347 3.31 9.43 19.25
N LEU A 348 3.87 10.56 19.68
CA LEU A 348 4.57 11.48 18.77
C LEU A 348 5.78 10.79 18.12
N ALA A 349 6.60 10.09 18.91
CA ALA A 349 7.70 9.29 18.37
C ALA A 349 7.19 8.23 17.37
N SER A 350 6.05 7.58 17.65
CA SER A 350 5.44 6.58 16.78
C SER A 350 4.96 7.17 15.44
N LEU A 351 4.36 8.35 15.44
CA LEU A 351 3.91 9.04 14.24
C LEU A 351 5.09 9.48 13.36
N VAL A 352 6.12 10.04 14.00
CA VAL A 352 7.35 10.38 13.26
C VAL A 352 8.05 9.13 12.73
N ALA A 353 8.06 8.04 13.51
CA ALA A 353 8.56 6.74 13.08
C ALA A 353 7.82 6.24 11.83
N ALA A 354 6.49 6.28 11.86
CA ALA A 354 5.65 5.87 10.74
C ALA A 354 5.91 6.73 9.49
N TYR A 355 6.02 8.05 9.66
CA TYR A 355 6.42 8.98 8.60
C TYR A 355 7.76 8.59 7.99
N MET A 356 8.80 8.44 8.83
CA MET A 356 10.15 8.12 8.37
C MET A 356 10.22 6.79 7.63
N SER A 357 9.53 5.74 8.12
CA SER A 357 9.48 4.43 7.48
C SER A 357 8.90 4.53 6.06
N THR A 358 7.75 5.15 5.92
CA THR A 358 7.09 5.28 4.62
C THR A 358 7.91 6.14 3.67
N ILE A 359 8.30 7.34 4.07
CA ILE A 359 9.05 8.26 3.21
C ILE A 359 10.41 7.67 2.82
N SER A 360 11.16 7.07 3.75
CA SER A 360 12.47 6.45 3.42
C SER A 360 12.35 5.28 2.45
N THR A 361 11.28 4.50 2.55
CA THR A 361 10.98 3.44 1.57
C THR A 361 10.65 4.02 0.20
N GLN A 362 9.78 5.01 0.14
CA GLN A 362 9.39 5.67 -1.12
C GLN A 362 10.60 6.32 -1.79
N LEU A 363 11.45 6.99 -1.01
CA LEU A 363 12.70 7.59 -1.51
C LEU A 363 13.66 6.53 -2.05
N ASN A 364 13.86 5.42 -1.34
CA ASN A 364 14.74 4.34 -1.79
C ASN A 364 14.19 3.63 -3.03
N TRP A 365 12.90 3.32 -3.04
CA TRP A 365 12.23 2.69 -4.17
C TRP A 365 12.23 3.59 -5.42
N GLY A 366 11.78 4.86 -5.31
CA GLY A 366 11.80 5.81 -6.42
C GLY A 366 13.19 6.06 -6.97
N SER A 367 14.19 6.20 -6.08
CA SER A 367 15.60 6.32 -6.47
C SER A 367 16.10 5.07 -7.22
N SER A 368 15.65 3.87 -6.86
CA SER A 368 16.03 2.64 -7.58
C SER A 368 15.57 2.65 -9.04
N TYR A 369 14.37 3.15 -9.31
CA TYR A 369 13.85 3.31 -10.67
C TYR A 369 14.65 4.35 -11.45
N ILE A 370 14.94 5.50 -10.83
CA ILE A 370 15.76 6.53 -11.47
C ILE A 370 17.15 5.98 -11.84
N VAL A 371 17.76 5.21 -10.95
CA VAL A 371 19.10 4.66 -11.16
C VAL A 371 19.10 3.52 -12.20
N PHE A 372 18.28 2.49 -12.01
CA PHE A 372 18.35 1.28 -12.83
C PHE A 372 17.58 1.39 -14.15
N ASP A 373 16.43 2.05 -14.12
CA ASP A 373 15.50 2.02 -15.24
C ASP A 373 15.56 3.29 -16.09
N PHE A 374 16.14 4.38 -15.57
CA PHE A 374 16.35 5.62 -16.34
C PHE A 374 17.84 5.93 -16.52
N TYR A 375 18.59 6.22 -15.45
CA TYR A 375 19.97 6.69 -15.55
C TYR A 375 20.89 5.68 -16.26
N LYS A 376 20.90 4.42 -15.80
CA LYS A 376 21.74 3.37 -16.38
C LYS A 376 21.33 3.00 -17.81
N GLN A 377 20.04 3.14 -18.14
CA GLN A 377 19.54 2.76 -19.47
C GLN A 377 19.69 3.89 -20.51
N GLN A 378 19.66 5.16 -20.11
CA GLN A 378 19.58 6.28 -21.03
C GLN A 378 20.74 7.27 -20.95
N VAL A 379 21.27 7.49 -19.72
CA VAL A 379 22.24 8.56 -19.49
C VAL A 379 23.66 8.01 -19.50
N ASN A 380 23.90 6.91 -18.79
CA ASN A 380 25.23 6.30 -18.69
C ASN A 380 25.11 4.77 -18.55
N PRO A 381 25.07 4.02 -19.67
CA PRO A 381 25.05 2.55 -19.67
C PRO A 381 26.24 1.91 -18.96
N ASP A 382 27.40 2.57 -18.98
CA ASP A 382 28.64 2.10 -18.38
C ASP A 382 28.87 2.63 -16.95
N ALA A 383 27.81 3.15 -16.31
CA ALA A 383 27.89 3.70 -14.97
C ALA A 383 28.47 2.71 -13.97
N THR A 384 29.49 3.17 -13.24
CA THR A 384 30.10 2.41 -12.15
C THR A 384 29.15 2.28 -10.96
N GLU A 385 29.36 1.27 -10.11
CA GLU A 385 28.58 1.07 -8.89
C GLU A 385 28.56 2.33 -7.99
N LYS A 386 29.71 3.01 -7.86
CA LYS A 386 29.82 4.27 -7.10
C LYS A 386 28.97 5.40 -7.70
N GLN A 387 28.96 5.53 -9.02
CA GLN A 387 28.13 6.53 -9.71
C GLN A 387 26.65 6.22 -9.49
N MET A 388 26.23 4.97 -9.63
CA MET A 388 24.84 4.55 -9.40
C MET A 388 24.38 4.87 -7.96
N VAL A 389 25.20 4.57 -6.96
CA VAL A 389 24.90 4.92 -5.56
C VAL A 389 24.79 6.44 -5.35
N ASN A 390 25.70 7.22 -5.95
CA ASN A 390 25.66 8.68 -5.83
C ASN A 390 24.42 9.30 -6.51
N VAL A 391 24.06 8.81 -7.69
CA VAL A 391 22.81 9.22 -8.37
C VAL A 391 21.60 8.84 -7.51
N GLY A 392 21.59 7.66 -6.88
CA GLY A 392 20.54 7.26 -5.95
C GLY A 392 20.39 8.22 -4.77
N ARG A 393 21.49 8.63 -4.16
CA ARG A 393 21.48 9.63 -3.07
C ARG A 393 20.97 10.99 -3.51
N LEU A 394 21.43 11.47 -4.68
CA LEU A 394 20.95 12.73 -5.24
C LEU A 394 19.45 12.68 -5.54
N SER A 395 18.99 11.58 -6.15
CA SER A 395 17.56 11.36 -6.44
C SER A 395 16.72 11.35 -5.16
N THR A 396 17.21 10.78 -4.07
CA THR A 396 16.56 10.82 -2.75
C THR A 396 16.32 12.27 -2.30
N VAL A 397 17.31 13.14 -2.41
CA VAL A 397 17.17 14.56 -2.04
C VAL A 397 16.16 15.28 -2.94
N VAL A 398 16.27 15.09 -4.25
CA VAL A 398 15.38 15.73 -5.23
C VAL A 398 13.93 15.32 -5.03
N LEU A 399 13.66 14.01 -4.89
CA LEU A 399 12.31 13.48 -4.65
C LEU A 399 11.71 14.05 -3.36
N MET A 400 12.50 14.16 -2.29
CA MET A 400 12.02 14.74 -1.03
C MET A 400 11.66 16.22 -1.16
N VAL A 401 12.49 17.01 -1.85
CA VAL A 401 12.21 18.44 -2.08
C VAL A 401 10.93 18.61 -2.90
N LEU A 402 10.76 17.85 -3.98
CA LEU A 402 9.54 17.90 -4.80
C LEU A 402 8.30 17.53 -3.98
N SER A 403 8.39 16.49 -3.17
CA SER A 403 7.32 16.05 -2.27
C SER A 403 6.97 17.11 -1.22
N ALA A 404 7.98 17.74 -0.63
CA ALA A 404 7.81 18.80 0.37
C ALA A 404 7.07 20.01 -0.23
N LEU A 405 7.49 20.48 -1.40
CA LEU A 405 6.87 21.60 -2.10
C LEU A 405 5.40 21.30 -2.47
N LEU A 406 5.14 20.09 -2.97
CA LEU A 406 3.78 19.69 -3.31
C LEU A 406 2.90 19.59 -2.06
N ALA A 407 3.40 19.02 -0.96
CA ALA A 407 2.64 18.90 0.30
C ALA A 407 2.20 20.25 0.87
N LEU A 408 3.04 21.28 0.74
CA LEU A 408 2.68 22.65 1.17
C LEU A 408 1.55 23.26 0.31
N ALA A 409 1.43 22.84 -0.95
CA ALA A 409 0.38 23.30 -1.87
C ALA A 409 -0.93 22.51 -1.77
N MET A 410 -0.94 21.34 -1.10
CA MET A 410 -2.09 20.43 -1.02
C MET A 410 -3.01 20.74 0.15
N GLN A 411 -4.31 20.42 -0.01
CA GLN A 411 -5.34 20.67 1.00
C GLN A 411 -5.96 19.39 1.57
N ASN A 412 -6.15 18.33 0.74
CA ASN A 412 -6.94 17.16 1.11
C ASN A 412 -6.28 15.83 0.66
N ALA A 413 -6.12 14.89 1.61
CA ALA A 413 -5.54 13.57 1.35
C ALA A 413 -6.56 12.60 0.71
N MET A 414 -7.87 12.72 1.03
CA MET A 414 -8.92 11.86 0.47
C MET A 414 -9.09 12.06 -1.05
N GLY A 415 -9.02 13.30 -1.51
CA GLY A 415 -9.05 13.60 -2.94
C GLY A 415 -7.92 12.92 -3.71
N ILE A 416 -6.74 12.85 -3.09
CA ILE A 416 -5.58 12.15 -3.67
C ILE A 416 -5.81 10.64 -3.73
N PHE A 417 -6.33 10.06 -2.65
CA PHE A 417 -6.66 8.63 -2.62
C PHE A 417 -7.64 8.26 -3.74
N ASN A 418 -8.71 9.04 -3.91
CA ASN A 418 -9.70 8.84 -4.97
C ASN A 418 -9.09 9.01 -6.36
N LEU A 419 -8.24 10.02 -6.56
CA LEU A 419 -7.53 10.24 -7.81
C LEU A 419 -6.61 9.04 -8.15
N LEU A 420 -5.85 8.54 -7.19
CA LEU A 420 -4.99 7.35 -7.37
C LEU A 420 -5.81 6.11 -7.72
N LEU A 421 -6.96 5.90 -7.06
CA LEU A 421 -7.89 4.82 -7.40
C LEU A 421 -8.40 4.93 -8.85
N SER A 422 -8.80 6.12 -9.27
CA SER A 422 -9.31 6.34 -10.64
C SER A 422 -8.23 6.07 -11.69
N PHE A 423 -7.00 6.52 -11.46
CA PHE A 423 -5.86 6.22 -12.35
C PHE A 423 -5.54 4.73 -12.40
N GLY A 424 -5.64 4.02 -11.28
CA GLY A 424 -5.35 2.59 -11.17
C GLY A 424 -6.47 1.66 -11.60
N ALA A 425 -7.70 2.17 -11.73
CA ALA A 425 -8.90 1.35 -11.93
C ALA A 425 -8.85 0.45 -13.15
N GLY A 426 -8.38 0.98 -14.27
CA GLY A 426 -8.36 0.26 -15.53
C GLY A 426 -7.17 -0.68 -15.75
N THR A 427 -6.13 -0.58 -14.92
CA THR A 427 -4.87 -1.32 -15.15
C THR A 427 -4.77 -2.64 -14.38
N GLY A 428 -5.57 -2.82 -13.34
CA GLY A 428 -5.40 -3.95 -12.42
C GLY A 428 -5.58 -5.32 -13.07
N LEU A 429 -6.58 -5.48 -13.93
CA LEU A 429 -6.85 -6.77 -14.59
C LEU A 429 -5.70 -7.20 -15.51
N ILE A 430 -5.08 -6.26 -16.23
CA ILE A 430 -3.95 -6.59 -17.10
C ILE A 430 -2.71 -7.00 -16.28
N PHE A 431 -2.50 -6.41 -15.08
CA PHE A 431 -1.41 -6.80 -14.19
C PHE A 431 -1.59 -8.23 -13.66
N ILE A 432 -2.84 -8.68 -13.47
CA ILE A 432 -3.14 -10.08 -13.13
C ILE A 432 -2.81 -10.97 -14.33
N LEU A 433 -3.29 -10.63 -15.52
CA LEU A 433 -3.24 -11.51 -16.68
C LEU A 433 -1.89 -11.55 -17.39
N ARG A 434 -1.05 -10.52 -17.30
CA ARG A 434 0.25 -10.43 -18.02
C ARG A 434 1.21 -11.58 -17.73
N TRP A 435 1.08 -12.25 -16.59
CA TRP A 435 1.86 -13.42 -16.25
C TRP A 435 1.33 -14.71 -16.85
N PHE A 436 -0.01 -14.79 -17.05
CA PHE A 436 -0.71 -16.05 -17.36
C PHE A 436 -1.35 -16.11 -18.74
N TRP A 437 -1.32 -15.01 -19.49
CA TRP A 437 -1.88 -14.97 -20.84
C TRP A 437 -0.86 -14.48 -21.85
N TRP A 438 -0.39 -15.41 -22.70
CA TRP A 438 0.66 -15.17 -23.68
C TRP A 438 0.36 -14.02 -24.65
N ARG A 439 -0.92 -13.75 -24.97
CA ARG A 439 -1.33 -12.78 -25.99
C ARG A 439 -1.14 -11.33 -25.55
N ILE A 440 -1.09 -11.05 -24.25
CA ILE A 440 -0.81 -9.70 -23.73
C ILE A 440 0.59 -9.28 -24.19
N ASN A 441 0.69 -8.06 -24.73
CA ASN A 441 1.91 -7.44 -25.23
C ASN A 441 2.12 -6.04 -24.61
N ALA A 442 3.23 -5.39 -24.95
CA ALA A 442 3.55 -4.07 -24.42
C ALA A 442 2.48 -3.01 -24.75
N TRP A 443 1.86 -3.07 -25.92
CA TRP A 443 0.79 -2.14 -26.31
C TRP A 443 -0.48 -2.32 -25.48
N SER A 444 -0.77 -3.54 -25.04
CA SER A 444 -1.89 -3.80 -24.13
C SER A 444 -1.73 -3.00 -22.82
N GLU A 445 -0.54 -3.02 -22.24
CA GLU A 445 -0.27 -2.26 -20.99
C GLU A 445 -0.21 -0.75 -21.23
N ILE A 446 0.44 -0.30 -22.31
CA ILE A 446 0.50 1.12 -22.68
C ILE A 446 -0.92 1.68 -22.83
N THR A 447 -1.77 1.02 -23.59
CA THR A 447 -3.15 1.50 -23.82
C THR A 447 -3.99 1.45 -22.55
N ALA A 448 -3.83 0.44 -21.69
CA ALA A 448 -4.52 0.38 -20.39
C ALA A 448 -4.15 1.58 -19.51
N MET A 449 -2.86 1.90 -19.39
CA MET A 449 -2.38 3.00 -18.56
C MET A 449 -2.85 4.36 -19.09
N PHE A 450 -2.67 4.60 -20.39
CA PHE A 450 -3.05 5.89 -20.98
C PHE A 450 -4.56 6.09 -20.98
N SER A 451 -5.35 5.08 -21.32
CA SER A 451 -6.81 5.19 -21.31
C SER A 451 -7.37 5.42 -19.91
N SER A 452 -6.87 4.69 -18.90
CA SER A 452 -7.28 4.89 -17.51
C SER A 452 -6.92 6.29 -17.00
N GLY A 453 -5.68 6.74 -17.26
CA GLY A 453 -5.23 8.07 -16.86
C GLY A 453 -5.99 9.20 -17.58
N ILE A 454 -6.21 9.08 -18.88
CA ILE A 454 -6.98 10.07 -19.66
C ILE A 454 -8.42 10.15 -19.16
N LEU A 455 -9.08 9.01 -18.94
CA LEU A 455 -10.43 8.98 -18.40
C LEU A 455 -10.52 9.63 -17.01
N ALA A 456 -9.58 9.31 -16.11
CA ALA A 456 -9.54 9.91 -14.78
C ALA A 456 -9.37 11.44 -14.85
N ILE A 457 -8.45 11.93 -15.70
CA ILE A 457 -8.26 13.38 -15.90
C ILE A 457 -9.50 14.03 -16.49
N LEU A 458 -10.12 13.43 -17.51
CA LEU A 458 -11.31 13.99 -18.13
C LEU A 458 -12.48 14.08 -17.14
N LEU A 459 -12.69 13.06 -16.32
CA LEU A 459 -13.74 13.06 -15.30
C LEU A 459 -13.48 14.11 -14.22
N GLU A 460 -12.24 14.34 -13.83
CA GLU A 460 -11.90 15.31 -12.78
C GLU A 460 -11.88 16.77 -13.28
N THR A 461 -11.42 17.01 -14.51
CA THR A 461 -11.16 18.36 -15.01
C THR A 461 -12.25 18.93 -15.91
N THR A 462 -13.22 18.12 -16.34
CA THR A 462 -14.29 18.56 -17.24
C THR A 462 -15.67 18.35 -16.62
N SER A 463 -16.72 18.86 -17.28
CA SER A 463 -18.11 18.61 -16.90
C SER A 463 -18.59 17.17 -17.15
N LEU A 464 -17.73 16.30 -17.68
CA LEU A 464 -18.07 14.93 -18.05
C LEU A 464 -18.52 14.09 -16.84
N ARG A 465 -17.89 14.26 -15.67
CA ARG A 465 -18.32 13.61 -14.44
C ARG A 465 -19.74 13.97 -14.06
N GLY A 466 -20.07 15.27 -14.08
CA GLY A 466 -21.44 15.73 -13.80
C GLY A 466 -22.47 15.25 -14.84
N PHE A 467 -22.07 15.17 -16.11
CA PHE A 467 -22.95 14.63 -17.16
C PHE A 467 -23.22 13.13 -16.99
N LEU A 468 -22.21 12.35 -16.61
CA LEU A 468 -22.33 10.89 -16.52
C LEU A 468 -22.87 10.40 -15.18
N PHE A 469 -22.46 11.01 -14.06
CA PHE A 469 -22.63 10.46 -12.70
C PHE A 469 -23.30 11.43 -11.71
N ASN A 470 -23.98 12.49 -12.19
CA ASN A 470 -24.75 13.35 -11.30
C ASN A 470 -25.90 12.55 -10.67
N PRO A 471 -26.11 12.60 -9.33
CA PRO A 471 -27.16 11.84 -8.67
C PRO A 471 -28.57 12.06 -9.22
N ASP A 472 -28.85 13.28 -9.71
CA ASP A 472 -30.19 13.68 -10.15
C ASP A 472 -30.38 13.62 -11.68
N THR A 473 -29.30 13.84 -12.44
CA THR A 473 -29.38 14.04 -13.90
C THR A 473 -28.41 13.19 -14.70
N GLY A 474 -27.53 12.44 -14.04
CA GLY A 474 -26.51 11.62 -14.70
C GLY A 474 -27.10 10.41 -15.43
N ILE A 475 -26.37 9.95 -16.46
CA ILE A 475 -26.74 8.75 -17.24
C ILE A 475 -26.55 7.48 -16.40
N PHE A 476 -25.54 7.47 -15.54
CA PHE A 476 -25.19 6.36 -14.65
C PHE A 476 -25.37 6.78 -13.19
N PRO A 477 -25.57 5.82 -12.28
CA PRO A 477 -25.56 6.10 -10.85
C PRO A 477 -24.25 6.78 -10.41
N ASP A 478 -24.29 7.59 -9.38
CA ASP A 478 -23.15 8.32 -8.82
C ASP A 478 -21.99 7.40 -8.38
N TRP A 479 -22.28 6.17 -7.96
CA TRP A 479 -21.30 5.14 -7.62
C TRP A 479 -20.67 4.43 -8.84
N GLY A 480 -21.14 4.72 -10.05
CA GLY A 480 -20.76 4.03 -11.29
C GLY A 480 -19.39 4.43 -11.86
N GLU A 481 -18.73 5.46 -11.33
CA GLU A 481 -17.49 6.02 -11.90
C GLU A 481 -16.37 4.99 -12.00
N LEU A 482 -16.03 4.30 -10.90
CA LEU A 482 -14.97 3.30 -10.87
C LEU A 482 -15.26 2.11 -11.80
N PRO A 483 -16.45 1.47 -11.75
CA PRO A 483 -16.83 0.44 -12.72
C PRO A 483 -16.76 0.91 -14.18
N PHE A 484 -17.19 2.15 -14.47
CA PHE A 484 -17.14 2.71 -15.81
C PHE A 484 -15.70 2.82 -16.33
N ILE A 485 -14.80 3.43 -15.57
CA ILE A 485 -13.39 3.55 -15.94
C ILE A 485 -12.80 2.17 -16.22
N MET A 486 -13.07 1.21 -15.34
CA MET A 486 -12.58 -0.17 -15.48
C MET A 486 -13.10 -0.85 -16.74
N ILE A 487 -14.40 -0.78 -17.02
CA ILE A 487 -15.02 -1.42 -18.20
C ILE A 487 -14.48 -0.81 -19.48
N VAL A 488 -14.51 0.53 -19.58
CA VAL A 488 -14.04 1.25 -20.78
C VAL A 488 -12.55 0.98 -21.03
N THR A 489 -11.73 1.06 -20.02
CA THR A 489 -10.29 0.78 -20.14
C THR A 489 -10.05 -0.69 -20.53
N THR A 490 -10.83 -1.63 -19.97
CA THR A 490 -10.73 -3.06 -20.31
C THR A 490 -11.05 -3.30 -21.79
N ILE A 491 -12.10 -2.69 -22.31
CA ILE A 491 -12.45 -2.77 -23.73
C ILE A 491 -11.32 -2.22 -24.60
N ILE A 492 -10.75 -1.07 -24.22
CA ILE A 492 -9.69 -0.41 -24.98
C ILE A 492 -8.42 -1.30 -25.03
N TRP A 493 -7.93 -1.78 -23.89
CA TRP A 493 -6.71 -2.57 -23.88
C TRP A 493 -6.90 -3.98 -24.47
N LEU A 494 -8.08 -4.60 -24.34
CA LEU A 494 -8.41 -5.85 -25.02
C LEU A 494 -8.39 -5.64 -26.53
N THR A 495 -9.03 -4.57 -27.02
CA THR A 495 -9.00 -4.21 -28.44
C THR A 495 -7.56 -4.03 -28.93
N ALA A 496 -6.75 -3.26 -28.20
CA ALA A 496 -5.34 -3.08 -28.54
C ALA A 496 -4.58 -4.41 -28.53
N THR A 497 -4.86 -5.29 -27.58
CA THR A 497 -4.26 -6.62 -27.50
C THR A 497 -4.49 -7.44 -28.78
N PHE A 498 -5.69 -7.40 -29.36
CA PHE A 498 -6.01 -8.19 -30.55
C PHE A 498 -5.63 -7.51 -31.86
N VAL A 499 -5.65 -6.19 -31.92
CA VAL A 499 -5.29 -5.43 -33.14
C VAL A 499 -3.78 -5.34 -33.34
N THR A 500 -3.00 -5.29 -32.24
CA THR A 500 -1.53 -5.25 -32.33
C THR A 500 -0.92 -6.65 -32.49
N GLN A 501 0.30 -6.70 -33.02
CA GLN A 501 1.04 -7.96 -33.16
C GLN A 501 1.39 -8.56 -31.79
N PRO A 502 1.34 -9.90 -31.64
CA PRO A 502 1.83 -10.56 -30.43
C PRO A 502 3.34 -10.36 -30.28
N GLU A 503 3.85 -10.64 -29.09
CA GLU A 503 5.29 -10.72 -28.87
C GLU A 503 5.92 -11.84 -29.72
N THR A 504 7.19 -11.70 -30.05
CA THR A 504 7.91 -12.70 -30.85
C THR A 504 8.02 -14.05 -30.13
N LYS A 505 8.12 -15.14 -30.88
CA LYS A 505 8.28 -16.50 -30.33
C LYS A 505 9.46 -16.58 -29.36
N ASP A 506 10.57 -15.93 -29.68
CA ASP A 506 11.78 -15.95 -28.84
C ASP A 506 11.55 -15.29 -27.48
N VAL A 507 10.87 -14.14 -27.45
CA VAL A 507 10.52 -13.43 -26.21
C VAL A 507 9.57 -14.28 -25.38
N LEU A 508 8.50 -14.83 -25.97
CA LEU A 508 7.52 -15.66 -25.25
C LEU A 508 8.14 -16.94 -24.69
N ARG A 509 8.97 -17.63 -25.47
CA ARG A 509 9.68 -18.85 -25.05
C ARG A 509 10.72 -18.56 -23.96
N SER A 510 11.48 -17.48 -24.09
CA SER A 510 12.46 -17.07 -23.08
C SER A 510 11.78 -16.75 -21.74
N PHE A 511 10.67 -16.01 -21.78
CA PHE A 511 9.87 -15.73 -20.59
C PHE A 511 9.32 -17.02 -19.98
N TYR A 512 8.68 -17.88 -20.79
CA TYR A 512 8.12 -19.14 -20.30
C TYR A 512 9.18 -20.03 -19.66
N LYS A 513 10.32 -20.22 -20.32
CA LYS A 513 11.44 -21.03 -19.84
C LYS A 513 11.97 -20.53 -18.47
N LYS A 514 12.04 -19.21 -18.29
CA LYS A 514 12.55 -18.61 -17.05
C LYS A 514 11.54 -18.66 -15.90
N ILE A 515 10.27 -18.37 -16.18
CA ILE A 515 9.24 -18.14 -15.16
C ILE A 515 8.42 -19.40 -14.89
N GLN A 516 8.16 -20.24 -15.91
CA GLN A 516 7.28 -21.41 -15.83
C GLN A 516 5.88 -21.03 -15.29
N PRO A 517 5.15 -20.08 -15.92
CA PRO A 517 3.86 -19.63 -15.41
C PRO A 517 2.79 -20.72 -15.49
N GLY A 518 2.90 -21.64 -16.46
CA GLY A 518 1.99 -22.75 -16.69
C GLY A 518 0.57 -22.34 -17.08
N GLY A 519 -0.30 -23.32 -17.20
CA GLY A 519 -1.73 -23.11 -17.40
C GLY A 519 -2.19 -22.88 -18.85
N PRO A 520 -3.52 -22.84 -19.05
CA PRO A 520 -4.12 -22.84 -20.40
C PRO A 520 -3.80 -21.57 -21.20
N GLY A 521 -3.51 -20.47 -20.54
CA GLY A 521 -3.16 -19.21 -21.22
C GLY A 521 -1.79 -19.24 -21.91
N TRP A 522 -0.99 -20.27 -21.72
CA TRP A 522 0.30 -20.49 -22.38
C TRP A 522 0.34 -21.74 -23.29
N SER A 523 -0.74 -22.53 -23.37
CA SER A 523 -0.77 -23.79 -24.15
C SER A 523 -0.28 -23.59 -25.56
N LYS A 524 -0.75 -22.56 -26.27
CA LYS A 524 -0.33 -22.29 -27.66
C LYS A 524 1.19 -22.12 -27.80
N VAL A 525 1.85 -21.43 -26.86
CA VAL A 525 3.30 -21.21 -26.90
C VAL A 525 4.07 -22.51 -26.61
N VAL A 526 3.54 -23.33 -25.71
CA VAL A 526 4.10 -24.65 -25.39
C VAL A 526 3.96 -25.60 -26.56
N ASP A 527 2.76 -25.72 -27.16
CA ASP A 527 2.48 -26.58 -28.30
C ASP A 527 3.35 -26.20 -29.53
N GLU A 528 3.49 -24.89 -29.80
CA GLU A 528 4.38 -24.39 -30.86
C GLU A 528 5.86 -24.66 -30.56
N ALA A 529 6.28 -24.60 -29.32
CA ALA A 529 7.66 -24.91 -28.93
C ALA A 529 7.96 -26.40 -29.06
N GLU A 530 7.04 -27.27 -28.66
CA GLU A 530 7.15 -28.72 -28.85
C GLU A 530 7.24 -29.08 -30.36
N ALA A 531 6.40 -28.48 -31.19
CA ALA A 531 6.44 -28.68 -32.62
C ALA A 531 7.78 -28.23 -33.25
N ASP A 532 8.40 -27.18 -32.71
CA ASP A 532 9.71 -26.69 -33.16
C ASP A 532 10.89 -27.40 -32.44
N ASN A 533 10.67 -28.46 -31.65
CA ASN A 533 11.64 -29.16 -30.80
C ASN A 533 12.41 -28.24 -29.84
N ALA A 534 11.76 -27.19 -29.37
CA ALA A 534 12.34 -26.26 -28.40
C ALA A 534 11.92 -26.66 -26.96
N ASP A 535 12.88 -27.03 -26.14
CA ASP A 535 12.65 -27.38 -24.73
C ASP A 535 12.51 -26.12 -23.87
N ILE A 536 11.26 -25.79 -23.53
CA ILE A 536 10.91 -24.64 -22.70
C ILE A 536 10.22 -25.02 -21.38
N VAL A 537 9.75 -26.26 -21.25
CA VAL A 537 8.98 -26.75 -20.10
C VAL A 537 9.90 -27.44 -19.11
N ASP A 538 9.94 -26.98 -17.87
CA ASP A 538 10.58 -27.71 -16.79
C ASP A 538 9.60 -28.74 -16.20
N SER A 539 9.85 -30.04 -16.43
CA SER A 539 9.02 -31.13 -15.96
C SER A 539 8.91 -31.23 -14.43
N LYS A 540 9.80 -30.57 -13.70
CA LYS A 540 9.79 -30.52 -12.23
C LYS A 540 8.82 -29.47 -11.70
N GLU A 541 8.48 -28.47 -12.50
CA GLU A 541 7.58 -27.39 -12.09
C GLU A 541 6.12 -27.76 -12.37
N LYS A 542 5.31 -27.81 -11.32
CA LYS A 542 3.86 -28.04 -11.43
C LYS A 542 3.11 -26.73 -11.47
N TRP A 543 2.05 -26.67 -12.27
CA TRP A 543 1.16 -25.50 -12.28
C TRP A 543 0.42 -25.35 -10.95
N SER A 544 0.84 -24.37 -10.15
CA SER A 544 0.37 -24.18 -8.77
C SER A 544 -0.78 -23.17 -8.62
N VAL A 545 -1.22 -22.52 -9.71
CA VAL A 545 -2.23 -21.45 -9.65
C VAL A 545 -3.57 -21.93 -9.04
N PRO A 546 -4.16 -23.09 -9.41
CA PRO A 546 -5.42 -23.55 -8.79
C PRO A 546 -5.30 -23.75 -7.27
N SER A 547 -4.19 -24.34 -6.81
CA SER A 547 -3.91 -24.49 -5.38
C SER A 547 -3.64 -23.14 -4.71
N GLY A 548 -2.99 -22.22 -5.44
CA GLY A 548 -2.76 -20.84 -5.01
C GLY A 548 -4.05 -20.06 -4.80
N ILE A 549 -5.02 -20.17 -5.72
CA ILE A 549 -6.33 -19.53 -5.57
C ILE A 549 -7.11 -20.11 -4.39
N THR A 550 -7.06 -21.43 -4.18
CA THR A 550 -7.68 -22.06 -3.01
C THR A 550 -7.06 -21.53 -1.71
N ALA A 551 -5.74 -21.43 -1.64
CA ALA A 551 -5.04 -20.87 -0.47
C ALA A 551 -5.33 -19.36 -0.31
N MET A 552 -5.44 -18.61 -1.40
CA MET A 552 -5.84 -17.21 -1.39
C MET A 552 -7.21 -17.02 -0.73
N LEU A 553 -8.23 -17.79 -1.15
CA LEU A 553 -9.58 -17.69 -0.59
C LEU A 553 -9.60 -18.06 0.89
N LEU A 554 -8.90 -19.12 1.28
CA LEU A 554 -8.77 -19.52 2.69
C LEU A 554 -8.05 -18.44 3.51
N GLY A 555 -7.02 -17.80 2.96
CA GLY A 555 -6.30 -16.70 3.59
C GLY A 555 -7.16 -15.44 3.76
N VAL A 556 -7.99 -15.11 2.77
CA VAL A 556 -8.97 -14.01 2.85
C VAL A 556 -9.97 -14.28 3.98
N VAL A 557 -10.58 -15.49 4.01
CA VAL A 557 -11.51 -15.88 5.08
C VAL A 557 -10.84 -15.83 6.44
N LEU A 558 -9.63 -16.36 6.56
CA LEU A 558 -8.87 -16.36 7.82
C LEU A 558 -8.66 -14.93 8.34
N ILE A 559 -8.12 -14.04 7.52
CA ILE A 559 -7.72 -12.69 7.96
C ILE A 559 -8.94 -11.81 8.25
N TYR A 560 -9.98 -11.84 7.41
CA TYR A 560 -11.23 -11.13 7.72
C TYR A 560 -11.88 -11.68 8.99
N SER A 561 -11.87 -13.01 9.21
CA SER A 561 -12.43 -13.59 10.43
C SER A 561 -11.65 -13.17 11.67
N ILE A 562 -10.32 -13.06 11.61
CA ILE A 562 -9.50 -12.52 12.73
C ILE A 562 -9.89 -11.05 12.99
N MET A 563 -9.95 -10.24 11.94
CA MET A 563 -10.27 -8.81 12.05
C MET A 563 -11.67 -8.59 12.66
N PHE A 564 -12.67 -9.31 12.17
CA PHE A 564 -14.06 -9.18 12.66
C PHE A 564 -14.24 -9.78 14.05
N ALA A 565 -13.63 -10.94 14.33
CA ALA A 565 -13.64 -11.52 15.66
C ALA A 565 -13.07 -10.54 16.69
N THR A 566 -11.94 -9.89 16.36
CA THR A 566 -11.33 -8.87 17.24
C THR A 566 -12.30 -7.75 17.53
N GLY A 567 -13.01 -7.21 16.54
CA GLY A 567 -14.01 -6.17 16.72
C GLY A 567 -15.18 -6.59 17.60
N TYR A 568 -15.74 -7.75 17.35
CA TYR A 568 -16.86 -8.27 18.16
C TYR A 568 -16.43 -8.62 19.60
N TRP A 569 -15.19 -9.09 19.82
CA TRP A 569 -14.64 -9.23 21.16
C TRP A 569 -14.53 -7.89 21.90
N ILE A 570 -14.08 -6.83 21.19
CA ILE A 570 -14.00 -5.47 21.76
C ILE A 570 -15.40 -4.94 22.10
N TYR A 571 -16.38 -5.16 21.25
CA TYR A 571 -17.77 -4.72 21.46
C TYR A 571 -18.53 -5.56 22.51
N GLY A 572 -17.98 -6.68 22.97
CA GLY A 572 -18.66 -7.58 23.90
C GLY A 572 -19.72 -8.50 23.26
N GLU A 573 -19.78 -8.54 21.91
CA GLU A 573 -20.68 -9.41 21.14
C GLU A 573 -20.17 -10.85 21.10
N THR A 574 -20.17 -11.49 22.27
CA THR A 574 -19.52 -12.80 22.52
C THR A 574 -19.95 -13.90 21.55
N LYS A 575 -21.22 -13.95 21.16
CA LYS A 575 -21.74 -14.99 20.25
C LYS A 575 -21.08 -14.92 18.88
N LEU A 576 -21.07 -13.75 18.26
CA LEU A 576 -20.45 -13.54 16.95
C LEU A 576 -18.92 -13.69 17.03
N ALA A 577 -18.31 -13.19 18.09
CA ALA A 577 -16.89 -13.34 18.34
C ALA A 577 -16.45 -14.82 18.41
N LEU A 578 -17.20 -15.66 19.11
CA LEU A 578 -16.92 -17.12 19.22
C LEU A 578 -17.10 -17.82 17.86
N ILE A 579 -18.17 -17.52 17.12
CA ILE A 579 -18.40 -18.10 15.79
C ILE A 579 -17.23 -17.78 14.87
N LEU A 580 -16.83 -16.51 14.79
CA LEU A 580 -15.72 -16.08 13.95
C LEU A 580 -14.38 -16.63 14.41
N THR A 581 -14.16 -16.77 15.73
CA THR A 581 -12.98 -17.45 16.27
C THR A 581 -12.92 -18.94 15.84
N ALA A 582 -14.05 -19.63 15.81
CA ALA A 582 -14.10 -20.99 15.27
C ALA A 582 -13.77 -21.02 13.76
N VAL A 583 -14.28 -20.05 12.98
CA VAL A 583 -13.91 -19.89 11.55
C VAL A 583 -12.41 -19.64 11.37
N VAL A 584 -11.79 -18.84 12.24
CA VAL A 584 -10.33 -18.62 12.25
C VAL A 584 -9.58 -19.93 12.40
N VAL A 585 -9.96 -20.76 13.38
CA VAL A 585 -9.31 -22.06 13.62
C VAL A 585 -9.47 -22.99 12.42
N VAL A 586 -10.67 -23.13 11.89
CA VAL A 586 -10.96 -24.02 10.76
C VAL A 586 -10.24 -23.56 9.50
N SER A 587 -10.36 -22.28 9.14
CA SER A 587 -9.71 -21.72 7.94
C SER A 587 -8.18 -21.75 8.06
N GLY A 588 -7.63 -21.55 9.26
CA GLY A 588 -6.20 -21.67 9.52
C GLY A 588 -5.68 -23.09 9.30
N ILE A 589 -6.38 -24.10 9.81
CA ILE A 589 -6.01 -25.52 9.58
C ILE A 589 -6.08 -25.87 8.09
N LEU A 590 -7.14 -25.45 7.39
CA LEU A 590 -7.30 -25.69 5.96
C LEU A 590 -6.23 -24.97 5.15
N LEU A 591 -5.87 -23.74 5.52
CA LEU A 591 -4.83 -22.97 4.86
C LEU A 591 -3.44 -23.63 5.03
N ILE A 592 -3.11 -24.14 6.21
CA ILE A 592 -1.84 -24.87 6.43
C ILE A 592 -1.77 -26.09 5.51
N ARG A 593 -2.86 -26.82 5.35
CA ARG A 593 -2.93 -27.98 4.44
C ARG A 593 -2.75 -27.56 2.98
N ALA A 594 -3.41 -26.48 2.55
CA ALA A 594 -3.28 -25.95 1.20
C ALA A 594 -1.86 -25.42 0.94
N TRP A 595 -1.27 -24.75 1.92
CA TRP A 595 0.11 -24.23 1.84
C TRP A 595 1.14 -25.34 1.66
N ASN A 596 1.03 -26.44 2.40
CA ASN A 596 1.94 -27.57 2.25
C ASN A 596 1.91 -28.13 0.82
N LYS A 597 0.72 -28.21 0.18
CA LYS A 597 0.62 -28.63 -1.23
C LYS A 597 1.33 -27.68 -2.19
N ILE A 598 1.31 -26.37 -1.91
CA ILE A 598 2.03 -25.36 -2.72
C ILE A 598 3.54 -25.51 -2.50
N LYS A 599 3.96 -25.73 -1.26
CA LYS A 599 5.35 -25.90 -0.87
C LYS A 599 5.99 -27.15 -1.48
N ASP A 600 5.25 -28.25 -1.51
CA ASP A 600 5.68 -29.51 -2.15
C ASP A 600 5.75 -29.38 -3.68
N SER A 601 5.08 -28.41 -4.28
CA SER A 601 5.23 -28.08 -5.71
C SER A 601 6.43 -27.18 -6.01
N VAL A 602 7.13 -26.68 -4.99
CA VAL A 602 8.27 -25.77 -5.07
C VAL A 602 9.60 -26.47 -4.71
N LEU A 603 9.53 -27.64 -4.09
CA LEU A 603 10.65 -28.53 -3.77
C LEU A 603 10.78 -29.67 -4.77
#